data_f56a2cddff62576f92fe97744a3912c2
#
_entry.id   f56a2cddff62576f92fe97744a3912c2
#
_cell.length_a   1.000
_cell.length_b   1.000
_cell.length_c   1.000
_cell.angle_alpha   90.00
_cell.angle_beta   90.00
_cell.angle_gamma   90.00
#
_symmetry.space_group_name_H-M   'P 1'
#
loop_
_entity.id
_entity.type
_entity.pdbx_description
1 polymer ?
#
loop_
_entity_poly.entity_id
_entity_poly.type
_entity_poly.pdbx_seq_one_letter_code
_entity_poly.pdbx_strand_id
1 'polypeptide(L)'
;QLYEEWTDYAVRSFSHSAKRPVRKVMELACGTGEVSMRLDDKGYEVIGVDLSKNMLEIAEKKAQGRSIEWIQADMRVLEDVPTTDAVTLFSDSLCYLTDFEYVVSVFEAVYDHLEEGGIFLFDVHSLYQMQEVFPGYQYHFVEDDFAFLWQSYELDEPGSVEHVIDMYIKQEDGNLYEHYQEVHEEQTFPIEMYEAALEMVGFTNIKVKADFGQSEAQETSPRWFFQAVK
;
A
#
# COMPACT_ATOMS: atom_id res chain seq x y z
N GLN A 1 12.67 0.46 -9.05
CA GLN A 1 13.54 0.37 -7.84
C GLN A 1 12.71 0.29 -6.57
N LEU A 2 11.76 1.20 -6.31
CA LEU A 2 10.92 1.18 -5.09
C LEU A 2 10.14 -0.14 -4.91
N TYR A 3 9.44 -0.62 -5.93
CA TYR A 3 8.68 -1.88 -5.83
C TYR A 3 9.56 -3.10 -5.51
N GLU A 4 10.82 -3.08 -5.89
CA GLU A 4 11.81 -4.10 -5.53
C GLU A 4 12.12 -4.05 -4.01
N GLU A 5 12.26 -2.85 -3.45
CA GLU A 5 12.52 -2.65 -2.02
C GLU A 5 11.35 -3.14 -1.14
N TRP A 6 10.09 -2.90 -1.53
CA TRP A 6 8.91 -3.47 -0.87
C TRP A 6 8.89 -5.00 -0.96
N THR A 7 9.17 -5.54 -2.15
CA THR A 7 9.22 -7.01 -2.34
C THR A 7 10.30 -7.63 -1.47
N ASP A 8 11.50 -7.07 -1.45
CA ASP A 8 12.61 -7.58 -0.65
C ASP A 8 12.33 -7.45 0.85
N TYR A 9 11.67 -6.37 1.29
CA TYR A 9 11.19 -6.23 2.66
C TYR A 9 10.19 -7.34 3.03
N ALA A 10 9.22 -7.62 2.16
CA ALA A 10 8.24 -8.69 2.36
C ALA A 10 8.93 -10.04 2.49
N VAL A 11 9.79 -10.41 1.55
CA VAL A 11 10.50 -11.70 1.55
C VAL A 11 11.37 -11.90 2.78
N ARG A 12 12.10 -10.85 3.21
CA ARG A 12 12.87 -10.89 4.47
C ARG A 12 11.96 -11.11 5.67
N SER A 13 10.84 -10.39 5.74
CA SER A 13 9.89 -10.49 6.85
C SER A 13 9.21 -11.84 6.92
N PHE A 14 8.83 -12.43 5.78
CA PHE A 14 8.27 -13.78 5.70
C PHE A 14 9.24 -14.82 6.26
N SER A 15 10.53 -14.68 5.98
CA SER A 15 11.54 -15.64 6.43
C SER A 15 11.90 -15.51 7.91
N HIS A 16 11.79 -14.30 8.50
CA HIS A 16 12.31 -14.04 9.84
C HIS A 16 11.23 -13.81 10.90
N SER A 17 10.03 -13.40 10.51
CA SER A 17 9.00 -12.96 11.46
C SER A 17 7.73 -13.81 11.42
N ALA A 18 7.36 -14.41 10.30
CA ALA A 18 6.24 -15.35 10.24
C ALA A 18 6.50 -16.58 11.10
N LYS A 19 5.46 -17.07 11.78
CA LYS A 19 5.53 -18.30 12.60
C LYS A 19 5.21 -19.57 11.84
N ARG A 20 4.96 -19.44 10.54
CA ARG A 20 4.71 -20.55 9.61
C ARG A 20 5.44 -20.31 8.30
N PRO A 21 5.73 -21.33 7.48
CA PRO A 21 6.24 -21.14 6.14
C PRO A 21 5.24 -20.38 5.28
N VAL A 22 5.68 -19.29 4.65
CA VAL A 22 4.86 -18.51 3.72
C VAL A 22 4.99 -19.13 2.33
N ARG A 23 3.86 -19.47 1.74
CA ARG A 23 3.74 -19.97 0.36
C ARG A 23 2.75 -19.16 -0.43
N LYS A 24 1.63 -18.80 0.18
CA LYS A 24 0.55 -18.03 -0.43
C LYS A 24 0.49 -16.65 0.18
N VAL A 25 0.51 -15.62 -0.66
CA VAL A 25 0.53 -14.21 -0.29
C VAL A 25 -0.66 -13.50 -0.93
N MET A 26 -1.37 -12.71 -0.15
CA MET A 26 -2.36 -11.75 -0.63
C MET A 26 -1.74 -10.35 -0.62
N GLU A 27 -1.76 -9.65 -1.75
CA GLU A 27 -1.44 -8.23 -1.84
C GLU A 27 -2.75 -7.45 -1.93
N LEU A 28 -3.03 -6.63 -0.92
CA LEU A 28 -4.16 -5.70 -0.90
C LEU A 28 -3.77 -4.37 -1.55
N ALA A 29 -4.73 -3.75 -2.23
CA ALA A 29 -4.51 -2.53 -3.03
C ALA A 29 -3.35 -2.71 -4.03
N CYS A 30 -3.36 -3.84 -4.74
CA CYS A 30 -2.25 -4.25 -5.60
C CYS A 30 -2.05 -3.35 -6.84
N GLY A 31 -3.01 -2.48 -7.14
CA GLY A 31 -2.95 -1.58 -8.28
C GLY A 31 -2.71 -2.33 -9.59
N THR A 32 -1.66 -1.96 -10.32
CA THR A 32 -1.28 -2.62 -11.58
C THR A 32 -0.38 -3.85 -11.39
N GLY A 33 -0.27 -4.38 -10.15
CA GLY A 33 0.33 -5.69 -9.84
C GLY A 33 1.86 -5.71 -9.79
N GLU A 34 2.51 -4.57 -9.57
CA GLU A 34 3.98 -4.48 -9.62
C GLU A 34 4.67 -5.32 -8.53
N VAL A 35 4.16 -5.31 -7.30
CA VAL A 35 4.69 -6.14 -6.20
C VAL A 35 4.21 -7.57 -6.35
N SER A 36 2.94 -7.80 -6.72
CA SER A 36 2.38 -9.14 -6.99
C SER A 36 3.24 -9.95 -7.97
N MET A 37 3.59 -9.36 -9.12
CA MET A 37 4.42 -10.03 -10.13
C MET A 37 5.83 -10.36 -9.62
N ARG A 38 6.41 -9.48 -8.79
CA ARG A 38 7.73 -9.71 -8.19
C ARG A 38 7.70 -10.80 -7.12
N LEU A 39 6.62 -10.90 -6.35
CA LEU A 39 6.40 -11.99 -5.40
C LEU A 39 6.23 -13.34 -6.12
N ASP A 40 5.49 -13.36 -7.24
CA ASP A 40 5.39 -14.53 -8.12
C ASP A 40 6.75 -14.95 -8.69
N ASP A 41 7.60 -14.01 -9.11
CA ASP A 41 8.99 -14.28 -9.54
C ASP A 41 9.86 -14.86 -8.43
N LYS A 42 9.55 -14.60 -7.16
CA LYS A 42 10.21 -15.21 -6.00
C LYS A 42 9.64 -16.59 -5.64
N GLY A 43 8.61 -17.06 -6.35
CA GLY A 43 8.03 -18.39 -6.22
C GLY A 43 6.87 -18.48 -5.22
N TYR A 44 6.26 -17.36 -4.84
CA TYR A 44 5.05 -17.36 -4.02
C TYR A 44 3.81 -17.55 -4.91
N GLU A 45 2.79 -18.20 -4.37
CA GLU A 45 1.44 -18.17 -4.91
C GLU A 45 0.79 -16.85 -4.52
N VAL A 46 0.35 -16.04 -5.49
CA VAL A 46 -0.06 -14.66 -5.24
C VAL A 46 -1.52 -14.44 -5.60
N ILE A 47 -2.23 -13.76 -4.70
CA ILE A 47 -3.54 -13.16 -4.93
C ILE A 47 -3.37 -11.64 -4.89
N GLY A 48 -3.66 -10.96 -5.99
CA GLY A 48 -3.74 -9.50 -6.04
C GLY A 48 -5.19 -9.03 -5.86
N VAL A 49 -5.42 -8.19 -4.86
CA VAL A 49 -6.74 -7.63 -4.56
C VAL A 49 -6.70 -6.12 -4.73
N ASP A 50 -7.64 -5.57 -5.48
CA ASP A 50 -7.81 -4.13 -5.64
C ASP A 50 -9.29 -3.76 -5.79
N LEU A 51 -9.65 -2.56 -5.34
CA LEU A 51 -11.00 -2.02 -5.52
C LEU A 51 -11.27 -1.64 -6.98
N SER A 52 -10.23 -1.19 -7.70
CA SER A 52 -10.30 -0.69 -9.06
C SER A 52 -10.23 -1.81 -10.10
N LYS A 53 -11.36 -2.09 -10.75
CA LYS A 53 -11.40 -3.01 -11.86
C LYS A 53 -10.41 -2.64 -12.99
N ASN A 54 -10.26 -1.35 -13.25
CA ASN A 54 -9.35 -0.87 -14.31
C ASN A 54 -7.90 -1.20 -13.98
N MET A 55 -7.48 -1.06 -12.70
CA MET A 55 -6.14 -1.43 -12.26
C MET A 55 -5.90 -2.94 -12.43
N LEU A 56 -6.88 -3.76 -12.05
CA LEU A 56 -6.78 -5.21 -12.21
C LEU A 56 -6.72 -5.64 -13.70
N GLU A 57 -7.46 -5.00 -14.58
CA GLU A 57 -7.38 -5.27 -16.03
C GLU A 57 -5.96 -4.94 -16.59
N ILE A 58 -5.31 -3.92 -16.06
CA ILE A 58 -3.93 -3.58 -16.43
C ILE A 58 -2.96 -4.62 -15.83
N ALA A 59 -3.16 -5.00 -14.56
CA ALA A 59 -2.35 -6.00 -13.88
C ALA A 59 -2.41 -7.35 -14.62
N GLU A 60 -3.60 -7.83 -14.99
CA GLU A 60 -3.80 -9.06 -15.74
C GLU A 60 -3.08 -9.03 -17.10
N LYS A 61 -3.17 -7.91 -17.82
CA LYS A 61 -2.47 -7.73 -19.11
C LYS A 61 -0.95 -7.76 -18.93
N LYS A 62 -0.41 -7.14 -17.88
CA LYS A 62 1.03 -7.16 -17.59
C LYS A 62 1.51 -8.55 -17.16
N ALA A 63 0.69 -9.27 -16.40
CA ALA A 63 1.00 -10.56 -15.82
C ALA A 63 0.82 -11.76 -16.78
N GLN A 64 0.73 -11.52 -18.11
CA GLN A 64 0.53 -12.59 -19.08
C GLN A 64 1.51 -13.75 -18.90
N GLY A 65 0.97 -14.97 -18.77
CA GLY A 65 1.76 -16.20 -18.56
C GLY A 65 2.10 -16.50 -17.09
N ARG A 66 1.67 -15.69 -16.14
CA ARG A 66 1.80 -15.93 -14.68
C ARG A 66 0.51 -16.54 -14.13
N SER A 67 0.62 -17.19 -12.97
CA SER A 67 -0.51 -17.82 -12.28
C SER A 67 -0.99 -16.97 -11.09
N ILE A 68 -1.09 -15.66 -11.28
CA ILE A 68 -1.59 -14.73 -10.24
C ILE A 68 -3.11 -14.66 -10.35
N GLU A 69 -3.79 -14.81 -9.22
CA GLU A 69 -5.23 -14.61 -9.11
C GLU A 69 -5.52 -13.13 -8.83
N TRP A 70 -6.40 -12.52 -9.63
CA TRP A 70 -6.80 -11.13 -9.47
C TRP A 70 -8.24 -11.04 -9.01
N ILE A 71 -8.49 -10.40 -7.86
CA ILE A 71 -9.80 -10.31 -7.23
C ILE A 71 -10.19 -8.86 -7.02
N GLN A 72 -11.35 -8.45 -7.53
CA GLN A 72 -11.90 -7.14 -7.22
C GLN A 72 -12.63 -7.21 -5.88
N ALA A 73 -12.08 -6.55 -4.86
CA ALA A 73 -12.71 -6.44 -3.54
C ALA A 73 -12.27 -5.15 -2.82
N ASP A 74 -13.08 -4.75 -1.86
CA ASP A 74 -12.72 -3.71 -0.89
C ASP A 74 -11.89 -4.34 0.23
N MET A 75 -10.71 -3.79 0.52
CA MET A 75 -9.82 -4.31 1.56
C MET A 75 -10.44 -4.33 2.97
N ARG A 76 -11.53 -3.58 3.18
CA ARG A 76 -12.31 -3.59 4.43
C ARG A 76 -13.27 -4.78 4.53
N VAL A 77 -13.59 -5.42 3.38
CA VAL A 77 -14.57 -6.51 3.30
C VAL A 77 -14.07 -7.52 2.27
N LEU A 78 -13.40 -8.56 2.72
CA LEU A 78 -12.76 -9.58 1.86
C LEU A 78 -13.66 -10.82 1.69
N GLU A 79 -14.96 -10.61 1.43
CA GLU A 79 -15.89 -11.72 1.17
C GLU A 79 -15.40 -12.56 -0.02
N ASP A 80 -15.45 -13.89 0.15
CA ASP A 80 -15.04 -14.87 -0.88
C ASP A 80 -13.55 -14.84 -1.29
N VAL A 81 -12.69 -14.09 -0.58
CA VAL A 81 -11.23 -14.12 -0.79
C VAL A 81 -10.63 -15.27 0.03
N PRO A 82 -9.78 -16.13 -0.57
CA PRO A 82 -9.17 -17.24 0.17
C PRO A 82 -8.21 -16.79 1.29
N THR A 83 -8.05 -17.61 2.34
CA THR A 83 -7.02 -17.41 3.36
C THR A 83 -5.61 -17.58 2.81
N THR A 84 -4.65 -16.88 3.41
CA THR A 84 -3.25 -16.87 2.98
C THR A 84 -2.28 -16.94 4.16
N ASP A 85 -1.01 -17.28 3.88
CA ASP A 85 0.06 -17.30 4.89
C ASP A 85 0.59 -15.90 5.22
N ALA A 86 0.45 -14.97 4.28
CA ALA A 86 0.88 -13.59 4.45
C ALA A 86 -0.05 -12.64 3.70
N VAL A 87 -0.21 -11.45 4.26
CA VAL A 87 -0.89 -10.31 3.61
C VAL A 87 0.05 -9.13 3.56
N THR A 88 0.11 -8.46 2.42
CA THR A 88 0.84 -7.20 2.22
C THR A 88 -0.11 -6.09 1.80
N LEU A 89 0.14 -4.88 2.31
CA LEU A 89 -0.61 -3.67 1.96
C LEU A 89 0.38 -2.51 1.93
N PHE A 90 0.95 -2.27 0.76
CA PHE A 90 2.09 -1.36 0.58
C PHE A 90 1.74 -0.08 -0.16
N SER A 91 2.73 0.79 -0.26
CA SER A 91 2.64 2.07 -0.96
C SER A 91 1.57 2.99 -0.38
N ASP A 92 1.62 3.16 0.96
CA ASP A 92 0.71 4.05 1.68
C ASP A 92 -0.80 3.85 1.42
N SER A 93 -1.17 2.74 0.79
CA SER A 93 -2.57 2.50 0.38
C SER A 93 -3.56 2.53 1.56
N LEU A 94 -3.09 2.24 2.78
CA LEU A 94 -3.92 2.37 3.99
C LEU A 94 -4.25 3.84 4.32
N CYS A 95 -3.41 4.79 3.90
CA CYS A 95 -3.62 6.23 4.15
C CYS A 95 -4.83 6.82 3.41
N TYR A 96 -5.32 6.14 2.38
CA TYR A 96 -6.58 6.52 1.70
C TYR A 96 -7.83 6.32 2.58
N LEU A 97 -7.71 5.64 3.71
CA LEU A 97 -8.77 5.50 4.69
C LEU A 97 -8.69 6.62 5.73
N THR A 98 -9.43 7.69 5.51
CA THR A 98 -9.42 8.90 6.34
C THR A 98 -10.19 8.74 7.66
N ASP A 99 -10.93 7.66 7.84
CA ASP A 99 -11.59 7.30 9.11
C ASP A 99 -10.88 6.09 9.74
N PHE A 100 -10.46 6.24 11.00
CA PHE A 100 -9.74 5.19 11.70
C PHE A 100 -10.58 3.91 11.90
N GLU A 101 -11.90 4.01 11.95
CA GLU A 101 -12.79 2.84 12.02
C GLU A 101 -12.64 1.96 10.77
N TYR A 102 -12.38 2.56 9.61
CA TYR A 102 -12.10 1.79 8.39
C TYR A 102 -10.74 1.10 8.42
N VAL A 103 -9.73 1.72 9.05
CA VAL A 103 -8.42 1.07 9.29
C VAL A 103 -8.61 -0.17 10.17
N VAL A 104 -9.40 -0.07 11.25
CA VAL A 104 -9.73 -1.20 12.10
C VAL A 104 -10.44 -2.30 11.30
N SER A 105 -11.39 -1.95 10.44
CA SER A 105 -12.11 -2.92 9.58
C SER A 105 -11.14 -3.67 8.65
N VAL A 106 -10.11 -3.00 8.11
CA VAL A 106 -9.06 -3.68 7.32
C VAL A 106 -8.29 -4.66 8.18
N PHE A 107 -7.91 -4.28 9.41
CA PHE A 107 -7.17 -5.18 10.29
C PHE A 107 -7.99 -6.43 10.67
N GLU A 108 -9.30 -6.27 10.94
CA GLU A 108 -10.21 -7.38 11.17
C GLU A 108 -10.32 -8.30 9.94
N ALA A 109 -10.53 -7.72 8.75
CA ALA A 109 -10.60 -8.47 7.51
C ALA A 109 -9.30 -9.23 7.21
N VAL A 110 -8.15 -8.61 7.41
CA VAL A 110 -6.84 -9.25 7.25
C VAL A 110 -6.64 -10.37 8.26
N TYR A 111 -7.00 -10.13 9.54
CA TYR A 111 -6.88 -11.15 10.57
C TYR A 111 -7.70 -12.41 10.23
N ASP A 112 -8.93 -12.23 9.78
CA ASP A 112 -9.82 -13.34 9.41
C ASP A 112 -9.28 -14.13 8.21
N HIS A 113 -8.54 -13.47 7.29
CA HIS A 113 -8.00 -14.08 6.07
C HIS A 113 -6.55 -14.55 6.19
N LEU A 114 -5.91 -14.34 7.33
CA LEU A 114 -4.61 -14.95 7.63
C LEU A 114 -4.78 -16.32 8.29
N GLU A 115 -3.94 -17.24 7.90
CA GLU A 115 -3.75 -18.51 8.60
C GLU A 115 -3.04 -18.28 9.94
N GLU A 116 -3.25 -19.18 10.92
CA GLU A 116 -2.55 -19.13 12.21
C GLU A 116 -1.03 -19.09 12.06
N GLY A 117 -0.40 -18.10 12.70
CA GLY A 117 1.04 -17.85 12.57
C GLY A 117 1.44 -17.12 11.28
N GLY A 118 0.47 -16.72 10.48
CA GLY A 118 0.65 -15.86 9.30
C GLY A 118 1.07 -14.44 9.66
N ILE A 119 1.55 -13.69 8.68
CA ILE A 119 2.11 -12.36 8.88
C ILE A 119 1.38 -11.31 8.04
N PHE A 120 1.09 -10.17 8.66
CA PHE A 120 0.61 -8.96 8.01
C PHE A 120 1.72 -7.92 7.93
N LEU A 121 1.94 -7.36 6.76
CA LEU A 121 2.91 -6.30 6.48
C LEU A 121 2.20 -5.13 5.82
N PHE A 122 2.38 -3.94 6.35
CA PHE A 122 1.89 -2.73 5.69
C PHE A 122 2.82 -1.54 5.97
N ASP A 123 2.66 -0.49 5.19
CA ASP A 123 3.33 0.77 5.42
C ASP A 123 2.35 1.94 5.34
N VAL A 124 2.68 3.00 6.05
CA VAL A 124 1.94 4.27 6.04
C VAL A 124 2.92 5.43 6.05
N HIS A 125 2.51 6.56 5.54
CA HIS A 125 3.20 7.81 5.80
C HIS A 125 3.22 8.12 7.30
N SER A 126 4.31 8.71 7.78
CA SER A 126 4.39 9.16 9.16
C SER A 126 3.65 10.48 9.38
N LEU A 127 3.38 10.83 10.63
CA LEU A 127 2.87 12.16 10.97
C LEU A 127 3.83 13.26 10.52
N TYR A 128 5.15 13.05 10.63
CA TYR A 128 6.16 13.99 10.14
C TYR A 128 6.03 14.22 8.63
N GLN A 129 5.85 13.16 7.85
CA GLN A 129 5.65 13.27 6.40
C GLN A 129 4.40 14.07 6.05
N MET A 130 3.30 13.79 6.75
CA MET A 130 2.01 14.42 6.48
C MET A 130 1.93 15.88 6.96
N GLN A 131 2.58 16.21 8.08
CA GLN A 131 2.43 17.53 8.71
C GLN A 131 3.57 18.50 8.40
N GLU A 132 4.77 18.00 8.10
CA GLU A 132 5.95 18.84 7.93
C GLU A 132 6.52 18.81 6.50
N VAL A 133 6.35 17.70 5.79
CA VAL A 133 6.99 17.51 4.48
C VAL A 133 6.01 17.77 3.32
N PHE A 134 4.81 17.23 3.39
CA PHE A 134 3.82 17.38 2.33
C PHE A 134 3.17 18.77 2.24
N PRO A 135 2.87 19.51 3.34
CA PRO A 135 2.30 20.83 3.22
C PRO A 135 3.13 21.76 2.36
N GLY A 136 2.55 22.23 1.24
CA GLY A 136 3.24 23.09 0.27
C GLY A 136 4.24 22.37 -0.65
N TYR A 137 4.33 21.04 -0.58
CA TYR A 137 5.16 20.28 -1.52
C TYR A 137 4.68 20.45 -2.95
N GLN A 138 5.63 20.61 -3.86
CA GLN A 138 5.38 20.70 -5.29
C GLN A 138 6.42 19.90 -6.04
N TYR A 139 5.97 19.07 -6.96
CA TYR A 139 6.83 18.34 -7.88
C TYR A 139 6.28 18.48 -9.30
N HIS A 140 7.15 18.62 -10.26
CA HIS A 140 6.77 18.59 -11.66
C HIS A 140 7.80 17.80 -12.47
N PHE A 141 7.30 17.16 -13.49
CA PHE A 141 8.08 16.42 -14.46
C PHE A 141 7.50 16.71 -15.84
N VAL A 142 8.34 17.08 -16.79
CA VAL A 142 7.90 17.46 -18.14
C VAL A 142 8.78 16.79 -19.17
N GLU A 143 8.14 16.09 -20.09
CA GLU A 143 8.73 15.54 -21.32
C GLU A 143 7.99 16.10 -22.55
N ASP A 144 8.43 15.71 -23.75
CA ASP A 144 7.87 16.21 -25.01
C ASP A 144 6.37 15.87 -25.19
N ASP A 145 5.93 14.74 -24.65
CA ASP A 145 4.58 14.21 -24.84
C ASP A 145 3.76 14.12 -23.54
N PHE A 146 4.38 14.45 -22.39
CA PHE A 146 3.77 14.28 -21.09
C PHE A 146 4.25 15.33 -20.10
N ALA A 147 3.32 15.91 -19.33
CA ALA A 147 3.65 16.70 -18.16
C ALA A 147 2.86 16.18 -16.95
N PHE A 148 3.53 16.14 -15.82
CA PHE A 148 2.99 15.71 -14.53
C PHE A 148 3.30 16.79 -13.48
N LEU A 149 2.28 17.23 -12.78
CA LEU A 149 2.39 18.17 -11.68
C LEU A 149 1.72 17.57 -10.46
N TRP A 150 2.41 17.60 -9.35
CA TRP A 150 1.90 17.15 -8.06
C TRP A 150 2.04 18.29 -7.06
N GLN A 151 0.94 18.63 -6.43
CA GLN A 151 0.87 19.63 -5.37
C GLN A 151 0.20 19.02 -4.15
N SER A 152 0.70 19.34 -2.96
CA SER A 152 0.15 18.82 -1.70
C SER A 152 -0.25 19.97 -0.79
N TYR A 153 -1.42 19.84 -0.20
CA TYR A 153 -2.04 20.83 0.66
C TYR A 153 -2.35 20.22 2.03
N GLU A 154 -2.14 21.01 3.06
CA GLU A 154 -2.58 20.68 4.41
C GLU A 154 -4.11 20.72 4.49
N LEU A 155 -4.69 19.76 5.22
CA LEU A 155 -6.10 19.76 5.58
C LEU A 155 -6.28 20.06 7.07
N ASP A 156 -7.51 20.38 7.49
CA ASP A 156 -7.82 20.79 8.86
C ASP A 156 -7.61 19.65 9.88
N GLU A 157 -7.82 18.41 9.48
CA GLU A 157 -7.63 17.24 10.35
C GLU A 157 -6.14 16.90 10.50
N PRO A 158 -5.63 16.73 11.74
CA PRO A 158 -4.22 16.42 11.96
C PRO A 158 -3.78 15.13 11.27
N GLY A 159 -2.67 15.20 10.53
CA GLY A 159 -2.14 14.05 9.81
C GLY A 159 -2.82 13.76 8.48
N SER A 160 -3.64 14.68 7.97
CA SER A 160 -4.28 14.58 6.67
C SER A 160 -3.71 15.58 5.66
N VAL A 161 -3.69 15.19 4.40
CA VAL A 161 -3.26 16.00 3.26
C VAL A 161 -4.15 15.75 2.05
N GLU A 162 -4.21 16.74 1.19
CA GLU A 162 -4.78 16.62 -0.14
C GLU A 162 -3.65 16.70 -1.17
N HIS A 163 -3.60 15.72 -2.07
CA HIS A 163 -2.70 15.71 -3.22
C HIS A 163 -3.51 16.01 -4.48
N VAL A 164 -3.14 17.06 -5.19
CA VAL A 164 -3.69 17.39 -6.51
C VAL A 164 -2.65 17.00 -7.56
N ILE A 165 -3.03 16.08 -8.43
CA ILE A 165 -2.19 15.56 -9.50
C ILE A 165 -2.78 15.97 -10.84
N ASP A 166 -2.04 16.77 -11.59
CA ASP A 166 -2.39 17.17 -12.95
C ASP A 166 -1.50 16.46 -13.96
N MET A 167 -2.10 15.79 -14.91
CA MET A 167 -1.43 15.10 -16.01
C MET A 167 -1.86 15.71 -17.35
N TYR A 168 -0.90 16.04 -18.18
CA TYR A 168 -1.11 16.54 -19.53
C TYR A 168 -0.49 15.57 -20.51
N ILE A 169 -1.32 14.94 -21.33
CA ILE A 169 -0.91 13.93 -22.33
C ILE A 169 -1.09 14.53 -23.71
N LYS A 170 -0.02 14.57 -24.50
CA LYS A 170 -0.05 15.10 -25.86
C LYS A 170 -0.87 14.20 -26.79
N GLN A 171 -1.74 14.81 -27.55
CA GLN A 171 -2.54 14.12 -28.55
C GLN A 171 -1.75 13.90 -29.85
N GLU A 172 -2.05 12.83 -30.59
CA GLU A 172 -1.35 12.42 -31.80
C GLU A 172 -1.43 13.49 -32.92
N ASP A 173 -2.49 14.29 -32.95
CA ASP A 173 -2.78 15.23 -34.04
C ASP A 173 -2.27 16.66 -33.83
N GLY A 174 -1.24 16.91 -33.02
CA GLY A 174 -0.69 18.25 -32.98
C GLY A 174 -0.14 18.76 -31.66
N ASN A 175 -0.32 20.06 -31.39
CA ASN A 175 0.19 20.75 -30.17
C ASN A 175 -0.87 20.82 -29.07
N LEU A 176 -1.86 19.94 -29.08
CA LEU A 176 -2.91 19.86 -28.04
C LEU A 176 -2.53 18.80 -27.00
N TYR A 177 -2.87 19.11 -25.76
CA TYR A 177 -2.71 18.21 -24.63
C TYR A 177 -4.09 17.92 -24.04
N GLU A 178 -4.33 16.67 -23.68
CA GLU A 178 -5.46 16.28 -22.86
C GLU A 178 -5.06 16.39 -21.40
N HIS A 179 -5.90 17.05 -20.61
CA HIS A 179 -5.67 17.29 -19.20
C HIS A 179 -6.52 16.33 -18.38
N TYR A 180 -5.85 15.64 -17.44
CA TYR A 180 -6.46 14.82 -16.41
C TYR A 180 -6.07 15.37 -15.06
N GLN A 181 -7.01 15.44 -14.14
CA GLN A 181 -6.76 15.83 -12.76
C GLN A 181 -7.31 14.77 -11.83
N GLU A 182 -6.49 14.37 -10.86
CA GLU A 182 -6.88 13.51 -9.76
C GLU A 182 -6.64 14.25 -8.44
N VAL A 183 -7.55 14.06 -7.50
CA VAL A 183 -7.45 14.60 -6.15
C VAL A 183 -7.49 13.42 -5.20
N HIS A 184 -6.46 13.31 -4.36
CA HIS A 184 -6.31 12.24 -3.39
C HIS A 184 -6.24 12.84 -1.99
N GLU A 185 -7.14 12.41 -1.12
CA GLU A 185 -7.06 12.72 0.30
C GLU A 185 -6.45 11.52 1.01
N GLU A 186 -5.45 11.81 1.82
CA GLU A 186 -4.76 10.80 2.63
C GLU A 186 -4.68 11.24 4.07
N GLN A 187 -4.75 10.28 4.98
CA GLN A 187 -4.60 10.50 6.42
C GLN A 187 -3.75 9.41 7.05
N THR A 188 -2.92 9.81 7.99
CA THR A 188 -2.22 8.89 8.89
C THR A 188 -2.56 9.19 10.34
N PHE A 189 -2.31 8.23 11.21
CA PHE A 189 -2.60 8.28 12.63
C PHE A 189 -1.33 8.01 13.45
N PRO A 190 -1.30 8.35 14.74
CA PRO A 190 -0.17 7.98 15.62
C PRO A 190 0.13 6.48 15.62
N ILE A 191 1.40 6.11 15.74
CA ILE A 191 1.84 4.70 15.79
C ILE A 191 1.05 3.92 16.84
N GLU A 192 0.85 4.51 18.01
CA GLU A 192 0.17 3.90 19.14
C GLU A 192 -1.29 3.53 18.84
N MET A 193 -1.95 4.27 17.93
CA MET A 193 -3.30 3.93 17.50
C MET A 193 -3.31 2.68 16.62
N TYR A 194 -2.37 2.58 15.68
CA TYR A 194 -2.21 1.38 14.85
C TYR A 194 -1.86 0.15 15.69
N GLU A 195 -0.89 0.27 16.62
CA GLU A 195 -0.49 -0.81 17.52
C GLU A 195 -1.66 -1.28 18.39
N ALA A 196 -2.40 -0.34 19.02
CA ALA A 196 -3.56 -0.66 19.85
C ALA A 196 -4.69 -1.35 19.05
N ALA A 197 -4.93 -0.91 17.81
CA ALA A 197 -5.93 -1.54 16.94
C ALA A 197 -5.53 -2.96 16.53
N LEU A 198 -4.25 -3.16 16.17
CA LEU A 198 -3.72 -4.49 15.85
C LEU A 198 -3.82 -5.44 17.04
N GLU A 199 -3.46 -4.99 18.25
CA GLU A 199 -3.60 -5.78 19.49
C GLU A 199 -5.06 -6.10 19.80
N MET A 200 -5.97 -5.14 19.65
CA MET A 200 -7.40 -5.31 19.88
C MET A 200 -8.01 -6.37 18.95
N VAL A 201 -7.59 -6.41 17.70
CA VAL A 201 -8.02 -7.41 16.71
C VAL A 201 -7.46 -8.80 17.03
N GLY A 202 -6.30 -8.88 17.69
CA GLY A 202 -5.68 -10.14 18.13
C GLY A 202 -4.29 -10.41 17.57
N PHE A 203 -3.73 -9.47 16.79
CA PHE A 203 -2.36 -9.58 16.30
C PHE A 203 -1.34 -9.56 17.44
N THR A 204 -0.25 -10.26 17.24
CA THR A 204 0.88 -10.36 18.17
C THR A 204 2.20 -10.04 17.47
N ASN A 205 3.31 -9.91 18.25
CA ASN A 205 4.64 -9.61 17.71
C ASN A 205 4.67 -8.38 16.78
N ILE A 206 3.92 -7.36 17.15
CA ILE A 206 3.85 -6.11 16.41
C ILE A 206 5.21 -5.41 16.45
N LYS A 207 5.68 -4.95 15.32
CA LYS A 207 6.93 -4.20 15.16
C LYS A 207 6.71 -3.05 14.21
N VAL A 208 7.27 -1.90 14.55
CA VAL A 208 7.28 -0.71 13.71
C VAL A 208 8.71 -0.32 13.40
N LYS A 209 9.02 -0.17 12.12
CA LYS A 209 10.37 0.14 11.62
C LYS A 209 10.30 1.25 10.57
N ALA A 210 11.45 1.76 10.17
CA ALA A 210 11.62 2.64 9.02
C ALA A 210 12.52 1.97 7.96
N ASP A 211 12.72 2.63 6.82
CA ASP A 211 13.64 2.22 5.76
C ASP A 211 13.47 0.75 5.36
N PHE A 212 12.23 0.36 5.02
CA PHE A 212 11.92 -1.03 4.66
C PHE A 212 12.38 -2.04 5.73
N GLY A 213 12.15 -1.70 7.00
CA GLY A 213 12.50 -2.54 8.14
C GLY A 213 13.97 -2.55 8.54
N GLN A 214 14.81 -1.70 7.95
CA GLN A 214 16.26 -1.69 8.18
C GLN A 214 16.68 -0.79 9.35
N SER A 215 15.83 0.18 9.74
CA SER A 215 16.10 1.08 10.86
C SER A 215 14.92 1.16 11.83
N GLU A 216 15.19 1.66 13.04
CA GLU A 216 14.13 1.96 14.01
C GLU A 216 13.29 3.14 13.51
N ALA A 217 11.98 3.09 13.75
CA ALA A 217 11.09 4.22 13.48
C ALA A 217 11.46 5.39 14.40
N GLN A 218 11.61 6.58 13.83
CA GLN A 218 11.90 7.82 14.53
C GLN A 218 10.82 8.86 14.22
N GLU A 219 10.75 9.93 15.02
CA GLU A 219 9.79 11.03 14.79
C GLU A 219 9.90 11.63 13.38
N THR A 220 11.12 11.69 12.82
CA THR A 220 11.40 12.26 11.50
C THR A 220 11.49 11.22 10.39
N SER A 221 11.16 9.96 10.65
CA SER A 221 11.07 8.94 9.61
C SER A 221 9.91 9.28 8.66
N PRO A 222 10.11 9.31 7.35
CA PRO A 222 9.05 9.69 6.41
C PRO A 222 7.94 8.65 6.30
N ARG A 223 8.25 7.39 6.61
CA ARG A 223 7.35 6.23 6.44
C ARG A 223 7.59 5.21 7.53
N TRP A 224 6.49 4.64 8.02
CA TRP A 224 6.52 3.55 9.00
C TRP A 224 6.10 2.24 8.35
N PHE A 225 6.85 1.19 8.66
CA PHE A 225 6.65 -0.17 8.19
C PHE A 225 6.23 -1.05 9.36
N PHE A 226 5.04 -1.61 9.28
CA PHE A 226 4.45 -2.45 10.32
C PHE A 226 4.57 -3.92 9.97
N GLN A 227 4.82 -4.73 10.98
CA GLN A 227 4.73 -6.18 10.96
C GLN A 227 3.86 -6.65 12.11
N ALA A 228 2.93 -7.54 11.85
CA ALA A 228 2.08 -8.14 12.87
C ALA A 228 1.84 -9.62 12.53
N VAL A 229 1.70 -10.48 13.54
CA VAL A 229 1.53 -11.93 13.38
C VAL A 229 0.20 -12.34 14.01
N LYS A 230 -0.60 -13.14 13.28
CA LYS A 230 -1.81 -13.78 13.77
C LYS A 230 -1.50 -14.91 14.75
#